data_bfad4bd8747b1e33241cd792c9cd2d56
#
_entry.id   bfad4bd8747b1e33241cd792c9cd2d56
#
_cell.length_a   1.000
_cell.length_b   1.000
_cell.length_c   1.000
_cell.angle_alpha   90.00
_cell.angle_beta   90.00
_cell.angle_gamma   90.00
#
_symmetry.space_group_name_H-M   'P 1'
#
loop_
_entity.id
_entity.type
_entity.pdbx_description
1 polymer ?
#
loop_
_entity_poly.entity_id
_entity_poly.type
_entity_poly.pdbx_seq_one_letter_code
_entity_poly.pdbx_strand_id
1 'polypeptide(L)'
;MPTHHQLCNFVHAPYEFYPKGKETSLDSKTFFYFYLSYLIENNQFNDAKKITDKIEYINITLLLSQGKNWIENNNNEKFSEIFSCKNHNDIMGEFLFLISNLYSSQNNFEKSNFYLSLSNYLNPKFIFNLSLVAENLYLNKDYNKTKTVLKKFNKDYNFYYWYRIKKEALIVEKKENKDKALNFIVAKFKKIENPNDKIIFDIANFYKNSQKFDQAIKYYTQILNNFNKNSKIKSDLLYRRGASYERLKNFEKADEDLLHSLKINPDD
;
A
#
# COMPACT_ATOMS: atom_id res chain seq x y z
N MET A 1 -24.65 -11.17 -25.80
CA MET A 1 -23.88 -10.32 -24.89
C MET A 1 -23.49 -11.18 -23.70
N PRO A 2 -22.22 -11.16 -23.26
CA PRO A 2 -21.85 -11.90 -22.06
C PRO A 2 -22.66 -11.39 -20.86
N THR A 3 -23.07 -12.31 -20.00
CA THR A 3 -23.78 -11.96 -18.78
C THR A 3 -22.84 -11.20 -17.82
N HIS A 4 -23.38 -10.39 -16.93
CA HIS A 4 -22.62 -9.66 -15.90
C HIS A 4 -21.62 -10.54 -15.17
N HIS A 5 -22.01 -11.76 -14.83
CA HIS A 5 -21.18 -12.75 -14.17
C HIS A 5 -19.98 -13.17 -15.01
N GLN A 6 -20.13 -13.19 -16.35
CA GLN A 6 -19.04 -13.52 -17.29
C GLN A 6 -18.03 -12.38 -17.42
N LEU A 7 -18.47 -11.12 -17.35
CA LEU A 7 -17.55 -9.97 -17.37
C LEU A 7 -16.68 -9.89 -16.12
N CYS A 8 -17.25 -10.07 -14.94
CA CYS A 8 -16.48 -10.12 -13.70
C CYS A 8 -15.55 -11.34 -13.63
N ASN A 9 -16.01 -12.51 -14.09
CA ASN A 9 -15.17 -13.71 -14.20
C ASN A 9 -14.05 -13.54 -15.22
N PHE A 10 -14.25 -12.78 -16.29
CA PHE A 10 -13.23 -12.53 -17.30
C PHE A 10 -12.16 -11.53 -16.83
N VAL A 11 -12.57 -10.51 -16.08
CA VAL A 11 -11.66 -9.50 -15.50
C VAL A 11 -10.93 -10.07 -14.27
N HIS A 12 -11.55 -10.99 -13.54
CA HIS A 12 -11.02 -11.57 -12.30
C HIS A 12 -10.69 -13.06 -12.41
N ALA A 13 -10.31 -13.54 -13.61
CA ALA A 13 -9.90 -14.92 -13.85
C ALA A 13 -8.86 -15.42 -12.84
N PRO A 14 -8.91 -16.71 -12.43
CA PRO A 14 -8.03 -17.23 -11.38
C PRO A 14 -6.55 -17.04 -11.68
N TYR A 15 -5.77 -16.95 -10.65
CA TYR A 15 -4.32 -16.75 -10.54
C TYR A 15 -3.42 -17.51 -11.56
N GLU A 16 -3.94 -18.53 -12.23
CA GLU A 16 -3.23 -19.36 -13.19
C GLU A 16 -2.86 -18.63 -14.49
N PHE A 17 -3.48 -17.51 -14.79
CA PHE A 17 -3.25 -16.71 -16.00
C PHE A 17 -2.20 -15.60 -15.87
N TYR A 18 -1.62 -15.40 -14.70
CA TYR A 18 -0.60 -14.36 -14.53
C TYR A 18 0.79 -14.91 -14.83
N PRO A 19 1.60 -14.27 -15.69
CA PRO A 19 2.94 -14.73 -16.03
C PRO A 19 3.79 -14.80 -14.75
N LYS A 20 4.29 -16.00 -14.45
CA LYS A 20 5.31 -16.21 -13.43
C LYS A 20 6.58 -15.51 -13.91
N GLY A 21 6.88 -14.35 -13.35
CA GLY A 21 8.15 -13.70 -13.62
C GLY A 21 8.01 -12.22 -13.98
N LYS A 22 8.32 -11.42 -13.05
CA LYS A 22 8.45 -9.98 -12.84
C LYS A 22 7.32 -9.45 -11.99
N GLU A 23 7.64 -9.09 -10.74
CA GLU A 23 6.82 -8.19 -9.93
C GLU A 23 6.74 -6.84 -10.65
N THR A 24 5.87 -6.76 -11.63
CA THR A 24 5.51 -5.50 -12.24
C THR A 24 4.48 -4.87 -11.35
N SER A 25 4.91 -3.84 -10.64
CA SER A 25 4.12 -2.67 -10.23
C SER A 25 2.75 -2.88 -9.54
N LEU A 26 2.22 -1.80 -9.07
CA LEU A 26 0.92 -1.54 -8.45
C LEU A 26 -0.27 -2.39 -8.96
N ASP A 27 -0.22 -2.86 -10.20
CA ASP A 27 -1.32 -3.50 -10.92
C ASP A 27 -1.77 -4.85 -10.34
N SER A 28 -0.84 -5.76 -10.07
CA SER A 28 -1.21 -7.10 -9.56
C SER A 28 -1.88 -7.05 -8.18
N LYS A 29 -1.41 -6.16 -7.31
CA LYS A 29 -1.94 -6.02 -5.93
C LYS A 29 -3.32 -5.34 -5.89
N THR A 30 -3.63 -4.50 -6.86
CA THR A 30 -4.95 -3.89 -7.01
C THR A 30 -5.98 -4.91 -7.48
N PHE A 31 -5.62 -5.78 -8.43
CA PHE A 31 -6.47 -6.90 -8.85
C PHE A 31 -6.87 -7.82 -7.70
N PHE A 32 -5.99 -8.05 -6.73
CA PHE A 32 -6.33 -8.84 -5.55
C PHE A 32 -7.51 -8.28 -4.77
N TYR A 33 -7.63 -6.95 -4.64
CA TYR A 33 -8.78 -6.37 -3.94
C TYR A 33 -10.10 -6.68 -4.66
N PHE A 34 -10.14 -6.51 -5.97
CA PHE A 34 -11.35 -6.80 -6.76
C PHE A 34 -11.69 -8.28 -6.73
N TYR A 35 -10.67 -9.16 -6.74
CA TYR A 35 -10.88 -10.59 -6.57
C TYR A 35 -11.41 -10.94 -5.17
N LEU A 36 -10.92 -10.31 -4.12
CA LEU A 36 -11.49 -10.46 -2.77
C LEU A 36 -12.94 -9.97 -2.74
N SER A 37 -13.26 -8.84 -3.36
CA SER A 37 -14.62 -8.33 -3.47
C SER A 37 -15.54 -9.34 -4.16
N TYR A 38 -15.10 -9.95 -5.26
CA TYR A 38 -15.83 -11.02 -5.94
C TYR A 38 -16.05 -12.24 -5.06
N LEU A 39 -15.04 -12.72 -4.33
CA LEU A 39 -15.19 -13.86 -3.42
C LEU A 39 -16.21 -13.57 -2.31
N ILE A 40 -16.14 -12.38 -1.72
CA ILE A 40 -17.07 -11.94 -0.68
C ILE A 40 -18.50 -11.86 -1.22
N GLU A 41 -18.70 -11.28 -2.40
CA GLU A 41 -20.02 -11.15 -3.02
C GLU A 41 -20.65 -12.51 -3.36
N ASN A 42 -19.82 -13.54 -3.59
CA ASN A 42 -20.25 -14.93 -3.84
C ASN A 42 -20.25 -15.80 -2.56
N ASN A 43 -20.17 -15.22 -1.36
CA ASN A 43 -20.15 -15.90 -0.07
C ASN A 43 -18.97 -16.88 0.11
N GLN A 44 -17.87 -16.69 -0.64
CA GLN A 44 -16.65 -17.51 -0.55
C GLN A 44 -15.70 -16.95 0.52
N PHE A 45 -16.19 -16.73 1.73
CA PHE A 45 -15.46 -16.07 2.83
C PHE A 45 -14.20 -16.82 3.23
N ASN A 46 -14.23 -18.16 3.24
CA ASN A 46 -13.08 -18.97 3.62
C ASN A 46 -11.93 -18.82 2.62
N ASP A 47 -12.21 -18.69 1.34
CA ASP A 47 -11.17 -18.54 0.32
C ASP A 47 -10.60 -17.12 0.35
N ALA A 48 -11.46 -16.11 0.56
CA ALA A 48 -10.98 -14.75 0.79
C ALA A 48 -10.04 -14.68 2.01
N LYS A 49 -10.39 -15.35 3.12
CA LYS A 49 -9.56 -15.41 4.32
C LYS A 49 -8.23 -16.13 4.06
N LYS A 50 -8.23 -17.30 3.40
CA LYS A 50 -6.98 -18.01 3.04
C LYS A 50 -6.01 -17.16 2.22
N ILE A 51 -6.55 -16.29 1.35
CA ILE A 51 -5.72 -15.36 0.56
C ILE A 51 -5.15 -14.27 1.47
N THR A 52 -5.99 -13.62 2.28
CA THR A 52 -5.55 -12.52 3.14
C THR A 52 -4.60 -12.96 4.25
N ASP A 53 -4.71 -14.18 4.76
CA ASP A 53 -3.79 -14.74 5.77
C ASP A 53 -2.34 -14.88 5.25
N LYS A 54 -2.16 -14.95 3.92
CA LYS A 54 -0.84 -15.00 3.27
C LYS A 54 -0.25 -13.63 2.97
N ILE A 55 -1.03 -12.57 3.14
CA ILE A 55 -0.66 -11.20 2.79
C ILE A 55 -0.21 -10.46 4.04
N GLU A 56 0.99 -9.90 4.02
CA GLU A 56 1.54 -9.09 5.11
C GLU A 56 1.32 -7.60 4.83
N TYR A 57 0.91 -6.83 5.87
CA TYR A 57 0.53 -5.41 5.73
C TYR A 57 1.64 -4.49 5.19
N ILE A 58 2.91 -4.84 5.39
CA ILE A 58 4.04 -3.95 5.08
C ILE A 58 4.11 -3.61 3.59
N ASN A 59 3.94 -4.61 2.72
CA ASN A 59 4.18 -4.50 1.27
C ASN A 59 2.90 -4.53 0.41
N ILE A 60 1.76 -4.12 0.96
CA ILE A 60 0.50 -4.09 0.20
C ILE A 60 -0.02 -2.68 -0.05
N THR A 61 -0.87 -2.56 -1.08
CA THR A 61 -1.53 -1.29 -1.42
C THR A 61 -2.51 -0.88 -0.34
N LEU A 62 -2.87 0.41 -0.31
CA LEU A 62 -3.90 0.92 0.60
C LEU A 62 -5.22 0.18 0.47
N LEU A 63 -5.64 -0.06 -0.78
CA LEU A 63 -6.89 -0.73 -1.10
C LEU A 63 -6.91 -2.16 -0.55
N LEU A 64 -5.83 -2.91 -0.78
CA LEU A 64 -5.71 -4.28 -0.27
C LEU A 64 -5.57 -4.33 1.25
N SER A 65 -4.88 -3.34 1.87
CA SER A 65 -4.82 -3.19 3.33
C SER A 65 -6.22 -3.00 3.93
N GLN A 66 -7.05 -2.21 3.28
CA GLN A 66 -8.43 -1.97 3.68
C GLN A 66 -9.26 -3.25 3.56
N GLY A 67 -9.20 -3.94 2.43
CA GLY A 67 -9.93 -5.20 2.22
C GLY A 67 -9.53 -6.30 3.20
N LYS A 68 -8.22 -6.48 3.43
CA LYS A 68 -7.70 -7.43 4.43
C LYS A 68 -8.24 -7.09 5.83
N ASN A 69 -8.21 -5.82 6.23
CA ASN A 69 -8.71 -5.40 7.53
C ASN A 69 -10.22 -5.68 7.69
N TRP A 70 -11.02 -5.51 6.65
CA TRP A 70 -12.45 -5.84 6.70
C TRP A 70 -12.68 -7.33 6.89
N ILE A 71 -11.93 -8.18 6.19
CA ILE A 71 -12.04 -9.65 6.33
C ILE A 71 -11.63 -10.09 7.74
N GLU A 72 -10.52 -9.56 8.26
CA GLU A 72 -10.02 -9.87 9.61
C GLU A 72 -11.00 -9.47 10.73
N ASN A 73 -11.77 -8.39 10.51
CA ASN A 73 -12.75 -7.89 11.47
C ASN A 73 -14.21 -8.33 11.16
N ASN A 74 -14.42 -9.25 10.22
CA ASN A 74 -15.71 -9.73 9.78
C ASN A 74 -16.67 -8.62 9.27
N ASN A 75 -16.12 -7.54 8.71
CA ASN A 75 -16.87 -6.43 8.13
C ASN A 75 -17.00 -6.58 6.60
N ASN A 76 -17.41 -7.77 6.16
CA ASN A 76 -17.41 -8.16 4.75
C ASN A 76 -18.40 -7.34 3.90
N GLU A 77 -19.46 -6.83 4.50
CA GLU A 77 -20.48 -5.97 3.87
C GLU A 77 -19.88 -4.70 3.25
N LYS A 78 -18.78 -4.21 3.81
CA LYS A 78 -18.11 -3.00 3.32
C LYS A 78 -17.52 -3.13 1.91
N PHE A 79 -17.26 -4.34 1.44
CA PHE A 79 -16.85 -4.54 0.06
C PHE A 79 -17.92 -4.07 -0.92
N SER A 80 -19.17 -4.50 -0.71
CA SER A 80 -20.29 -4.13 -1.59
C SER A 80 -20.70 -2.65 -1.51
N GLU A 81 -20.35 -1.97 -0.41
CA GLU A 81 -20.53 -0.52 -0.29
C GLU A 81 -19.59 0.27 -1.24
N ILE A 82 -18.41 -0.27 -1.53
CA ILE A 82 -17.39 0.40 -2.33
C ILE A 82 -17.40 -0.08 -3.79
N PHE A 83 -17.59 -1.39 -4.00
CA PHE A 83 -17.54 -2.01 -5.32
C PHE A 83 -18.44 -3.24 -5.37
N SER A 84 -19.20 -3.36 -6.43
CA SER A 84 -19.99 -4.56 -6.75
C SER A 84 -19.84 -4.95 -8.21
N CYS A 85 -19.55 -6.23 -8.44
CA CYS A 85 -19.55 -6.83 -9.78
C CYS A 85 -20.93 -6.81 -10.45
N LYS A 86 -22.01 -6.54 -9.72
CA LYS A 86 -23.36 -6.41 -10.24
C LYS A 86 -23.72 -4.99 -10.69
N ASN A 87 -22.85 -4.03 -10.40
CA ASN A 87 -23.02 -2.63 -10.76
C ASN A 87 -22.14 -2.26 -11.97
N HIS A 88 -22.76 -1.92 -13.10
CA HIS A 88 -22.03 -1.55 -14.31
C HIS A 88 -21.12 -0.33 -14.13
N ASN A 89 -21.56 0.66 -13.35
CA ASN A 89 -20.78 1.85 -13.10
C ASN A 89 -19.52 1.54 -12.29
N ASP A 90 -19.61 0.60 -11.34
CA ASP A 90 -18.45 0.18 -10.56
C ASP A 90 -17.43 -0.54 -11.44
N ILE A 91 -17.89 -1.46 -12.32
CA ILE A 91 -17.03 -2.18 -13.28
C ILE A 91 -16.36 -1.22 -14.26
N MET A 92 -17.13 -0.30 -14.83
CA MET A 92 -16.56 0.70 -15.74
C MET A 92 -15.63 1.66 -15.01
N GLY A 93 -15.93 2.03 -13.77
CA GLY A 93 -15.08 2.82 -12.91
C GLY A 93 -13.74 2.14 -12.65
N GLU A 94 -13.74 0.84 -12.34
CA GLU A 94 -12.54 0.03 -12.20
C GLU A 94 -11.71 0.00 -13.50
N PHE A 95 -12.34 -0.29 -14.61
CA PHE A 95 -11.65 -0.32 -15.91
C PHE A 95 -10.95 1.01 -16.23
N LEU A 96 -11.63 2.14 -16.01
CA LEU A 96 -11.04 3.47 -16.19
C LEU A 96 -9.90 3.75 -15.19
N PHE A 97 -10.01 3.25 -13.96
CA PHE A 97 -8.93 3.32 -12.99
C PHE A 97 -7.69 2.54 -13.45
N LEU A 98 -7.86 1.33 -14.02
CA LEU A 98 -6.75 0.55 -14.57
C LEU A 98 -6.07 1.26 -15.75
N ILE A 99 -6.85 1.85 -16.65
CA ILE A 99 -6.30 2.69 -17.74
C ILE A 99 -5.52 3.88 -17.17
N SER A 100 -6.04 4.52 -16.13
CA SER A 100 -5.37 5.65 -15.50
C SER A 100 -4.03 5.26 -14.89
N ASN A 101 -3.94 4.08 -14.26
CA ASN A 101 -2.69 3.53 -13.73
C ASN A 101 -1.65 3.33 -14.83
N LEU A 102 -2.07 2.80 -15.98
CA LEU A 102 -1.19 2.61 -17.13
C LEU A 102 -0.60 3.96 -17.61
N TYR A 103 -1.41 5.01 -17.70
CA TYR A 103 -0.91 6.32 -18.06
C TYR A 103 -0.03 6.94 -16.97
N SER A 104 -0.35 6.73 -15.70
CA SER A 104 0.47 7.19 -14.57
C SER A 104 1.87 6.55 -14.61
N SER A 105 1.96 5.24 -14.86
CA SER A 105 3.23 4.52 -14.96
C SER A 105 4.13 5.01 -16.12
N GLN A 106 3.51 5.61 -17.15
CA GLN A 106 4.21 6.26 -18.27
C GLN A 106 4.49 7.75 -18.03
N ASN A 107 4.27 8.25 -16.81
CA ASN A 107 4.35 9.67 -16.43
C ASN A 107 3.41 10.59 -17.21
N ASN A 108 2.36 10.05 -17.85
CA ASN A 108 1.33 10.84 -18.52
C ASN A 108 0.22 11.18 -17.53
N PHE A 109 0.55 12.08 -16.59
CA PHE A 109 -0.33 12.43 -15.47
C PHE A 109 -1.61 13.14 -15.90
N GLU A 110 -1.59 13.87 -17.00
CA GLU A 110 -2.78 14.55 -17.53
C GLU A 110 -3.83 13.54 -17.97
N LYS A 111 -3.47 12.58 -18.84
CA LYS A 111 -4.38 11.51 -19.28
C LYS A 111 -4.80 10.62 -18.10
N SER A 112 -3.87 10.29 -17.21
CA SER A 112 -4.19 9.53 -15.99
C SER A 112 -5.28 10.23 -15.18
N ASN A 113 -5.11 11.52 -14.86
CA ASN A 113 -6.09 12.28 -14.10
C ASN A 113 -7.44 12.45 -14.83
N PHE A 114 -7.44 12.52 -16.16
CA PHE A 114 -8.68 12.51 -16.93
C PHE A 114 -9.47 11.22 -16.70
N TYR A 115 -8.84 10.06 -16.87
CA TYR A 115 -9.51 8.77 -16.64
C TYR A 115 -9.89 8.56 -15.17
N LEU A 116 -9.09 9.06 -14.20
CA LEU A 116 -9.47 9.05 -12.79
C LEU A 116 -10.72 9.89 -12.50
N SER A 117 -10.87 11.00 -13.19
CA SER A 117 -12.07 11.84 -13.05
C SER A 117 -13.32 11.11 -13.55
N LEU A 118 -13.22 10.39 -14.67
CA LEU A 118 -14.32 9.56 -15.18
C LEU A 118 -14.61 8.38 -14.23
N SER A 119 -13.56 7.69 -13.76
CA SER A 119 -13.70 6.61 -12.78
C SER A 119 -14.41 7.08 -11.52
N ASN A 120 -14.02 8.23 -10.97
CA ASN A 120 -14.64 8.81 -9.78
C ASN A 120 -16.09 9.31 -10.03
N TYR A 121 -16.40 9.73 -11.25
CA TYR A 121 -17.77 10.07 -11.62
C TYR A 121 -18.69 8.84 -11.63
N LEU A 122 -18.20 7.72 -12.16
CA LEU A 122 -18.94 6.45 -12.20
C LEU A 122 -19.07 5.78 -10.83
N ASN A 123 -17.99 5.80 -10.04
CA ASN A 123 -17.99 5.27 -8.67
C ASN A 123 -17.35 6.26 -7.69
N PRO A 124 -18.12 7.24 -7.17
CA PRO A 124 -17.61 8.22 -6.21
C PRO A 124 -17.25 7.63 -4.84
N LYS A 125 -17.71 6.41 -4.52
CA LYS A 125 -17.38 5.70 -3.28
C LYS A 125 -15.98 5.07 -3.34
N PHE A 126 -15.42 4.89 -4.54
CA PHE A 126 -14.09 4.33 -4.72
C PHE A 126 -13.01 5.38 -4.44
N ILE A 127 -12.89 5.74 -3.15
CA ILE A 127 -11.99 6.79 -2.65
C ILE A 127 -10.51 6.54 -2.99
N PHE A 128 -10.14 5.30 -3.34
CA PHE A 128 -8.79 4.94 -3.75
C PHE A 128 -8.32 5.71 -5.00
N ASN A 129 -9.23 6.12 -5.89
CA ASN A 129 -8.94 7.00 -7.02
C ASN A 129 -8.18 8.25 -6.58
N LEU A 130 -8.54 8.84 -5.45
CA LEU A 130 -7.91 10.04 -4.93
C LEU A 130 -6.44 9.81 -4.52
N SER A 131 -6.06 8.58 -4.15
CA SER A 131 -4.67 8.27 -3.82
C SER A 131 -3.78 8.36 -5.07
N LEU A 132 -4.26 7.88 -6.22
CA LEU A 132 -3.53 7.98 -7.48
C LEU A 132 -3.50 9.42 -8.02
N VAL A 133 -4.61 10.17 -7.86
CA VAL A 133 -4.60 11.63 -8.16
C VAL A 133 -3.54 12.35 -7.32
N ALA A 134 -3.49 12.07 -6.02
CA ALA A 134 -2.49 12.67 -5.13
C ALA A 134 -1.05 12.26 -5.51
N GLU A 135 -0.85 11.01 -5.96
CA GLU A 135 0.45 10.53 -6.45
C GLU A 135 0.88 11.27 -7.71
N ASN A 136 0.01 11.33 -8.72
CA ASN A 136 0.25 12.04 -9.98
C ASN A 136 0.62 13.50 -9.76
N LEU A 137 -0.14 14.21 -8.91
CA LEU A 137 0.13 15.60 -8.57
C LEU A 137 1.45 15.76 -7.81
N TYR A 138 1.77 14.82 -6.90
CA TYR A 138 3.04 14.84 -6.17
C TYR A 138 4.22 14.62 -7.09
N LEU A 139 4.16 13.65 -8.01
CA LEU A 139 5.20 13.37 -8.99
C LEU A 139 5.38 14.53 -9.98
N ASN A 140 4.28 15.18 -10.34
CA ASN A 140 4.30 16.42 -11.14
C ASN A 140 4.74 17.66 -10.35
N LYS A 141 5.14 17.51 -9.08
CA LYS A 141 5.60 18.57 -8.17
C LYS A 141 4.53 19.63 -7.83
N ASP A 142 3.26 19.39 -8.13
CA ASP A 142 2.16 20.27 -7.74
C ASP A 142 1.72 19.98 -6.28
N TYR A 143 2.61 20.34 -5.34
CA TYR A 143 2.42 20.03 -3.92
C TYR A 143 1.21 20.73 -3.28
N ASN A 144 0.77 21.86 -3.83
CA ASN A 144 -0.39 22.56 -3.30
C ASN A 144 -1.68 21.82 -3.63
N LYS A 145 -1.86 21.41 -4.89
CA LYS A 145 -3.00 20.58 -5.29
C LYS A 145 -2.93 19.19 -4.63
N THR A 146 -1.73 18.60 -4.50
CA THR A 146 -1.56 17.36 -3.73
C THR A 146 -2.14 17.50 -2.33
N LYS A 147 -1.77 18.54 -1.57
CA LYS A 147 -2.31 18.77 -0.22
C LYS A 147 -3.83 18.94 -0.21
N THR A 148 -4.41 19.59 -1.23
CA THR A 148 -5.86 19.75 -1.36
C THR A 148 -6.57 18.40 -1.51
N VAL A 149 -6.04 17.52 -2.37
CA VAL A 149 -6.57 16.16 -2.53
C VAL A 149 -6.42 15.35 -1.24
N LEU A 150 -5.24 15.40 -0.60
CA LEU A 150 -4.95 14.67 0.63
C LEU A 150 -5.89 15.05 1.80
N LYS A 151 -6.39 16.27 1.85
CA LYS A 151 -7.37 16.71 2.88
C LYS A 151 -8.69 15.93 2.82
N LYS A 152 -9.01 15.30 1.68
CA LYS A 152 -10.21 14.46 1.56
C LYS A 152 -10.08 13.12 2.32
N PHE A 153 -8.86 12.70 2.68
CA PHE A 153 -8.63 11.55 3.55
C PHE A 153 -8.70 12.00 5.02
N ASN A 154 -9.80 11.68 5.67
CA ASN A 154 -10.05 12.02 7.07
C ASN A 154 -9.59 10.88 8.02
N LYS A 155 -9.81 11.07 9.32
CA LYS A 155 -9.40 10.11 10.35
C LYS A 155 -10.23 8.82 10.37
N ASP A 156 -11.43 8.84 9.79
CA ASP A 156 -12.35 7.69 9.81
C ASP A 156 -11.81 6.53 8.95
N TYR A 157 -10.87 6.83 8.06
CA TYR A 157 -10.20 5.86 7.20
C TYR A 157 -8.72 5.71 7.59
N ASN A 158 -8.43 4.96 8.64
CA ASN A 158 -7.08 4.85 9.23
C ASN A 158 -5.94 4.67 8.23
N PHE A 159 -6.09 3.78 7.23
CA PHE A 159 -5.04 3.53 6.23
C PHE A 159 -4.83 4.74 5.32
N TYR A 160 -5.90 5.39 4.85
CA TYR A 160 -5.83 6.57 4.01
C TYR A 160 -5.36 7.79 4.78
N TYR A 161 -5.75 7.91 6.06
CA TYR A 161 -5.26 8.96 6.93
C TYR A 161 -3.74 8.85 7.12
N TRP A 162 -3.20 7.65 7.35
CA TRP A 162 -1.76 7.45 7.44
C TRP A 162 -1.05 7.74 6.11
N TYR A 163 -1.61 7.28 4.98
CA TYR A 163 -1.12 7.62 3.65
C TYR A 163 -1.01 9.14 3.45
N ARG A 164 -2.05 9.89 3.85
CA ARG A 164 -2.04 11.35 3.85
C ARG A 164 -0.88 11.91 4.67
N ILE A 165 -0.72 11.50 5.93
CA ILE A 165 0.35 11.94 6.83
C ILE A 165 1.73 11.68 6.20
N LYS A 166 1.95 10.47 5.68
CA LYS A 166 3.19 10.09 5.01
C LYS A 166 3.48 10.97 3.79
N LYS A 167 2.48 11.22 2.95
CA LYS A 167 2.63 12.05 1.75
C LYS A 167 2.87 13.51 2.12
N GLU A 168 2.20 14.04 3.14
CA GLU A 168 2.45 15.38 3.66
C GLU A 168 3.90 15.50 4.19
N ALA A 169 4.42 14.49 4.89
CA ALA A 169 5.82 14.45 5.35
C ALA A 169 6.81 14.49 4.18
N LEU A 170 6.56 13.70 3.12
CA LEU A 170 7.38 13.72 1.90
C LEU A 170 7.36 15.08 1.19
N ILE A 171 6.24 15.80 1.23
CA ILE A 171 6.17 17.19 0.72
C ILE A 171 7.02 18.12 1.57
N VAL A 172 7.00 17.97 2.90
CA VAL A 172 7.87 18.74 3.80
C VAL A 172 9.34 18.46 3.50
N GLU A 173 9.70 17.18 3.29
CA GLU A 173 11.07 16.80 2.90
C GLU A 173 11.54 17.51 1.62
N LYS A 174 10.67 17.55 0.59
CA LYS A 174 10.98 18.21 -0.69
C LYS A 174 11.05 19.73 -0.62
N LYS A 175 10.22 20.35 0.22
CA LYS A 175 10.16 21.81 0.35
C LYS A 175 11.16 22.38 1.36
N GLU A 176 11.52 21.58 2.35
CA GLU A 176 12.35 22.02 3.47
C GLU A 176 13.58 21.10 3.63
N ASN A 177 13.47 20.04 4.45
CA ASN A 177 14.54 19.05 4.64
C ASN A 177 14.01 17.79 5.35
N LYS A 178 14.90 16.77 5.45
CA LYS A 178 14.59 15.47 6.06
C LYS A 178 14.29 15.58 7.56
N ASP A 179 14.98 16.42 8.30
CA ASP A 179 14.76 16.55 9.75
C ASP A 179 13.40 17.15 10.08
N LYS A 180 12.95 18.16 9.32
CA LYS A 180 11.60 18.71 9.47
C LYS A 180 10.53 17.72 9.08
N ALA A 181 10.73 16.95 8.02
CA ALA A 181 9.84 15.86 7.63
C ALA A 181 9.74 14.79 8.73
N LEU A 182 10.88 14.39 9.30
CA LEU A 182 10.93 13.45 10.42
C LEU A 182 10.17 13.99 11.63
N ASN A 183 10.43 15.22 12.03
CA ASN A 183 9.73 15.84 13.17
C ASN A 183 8.22 15.90 12.93
N PHE A 184 7.79 16.24 11.71
CA PHE A 184 6.37 16.28 11.35
C PHE A 184 5.72 14.89 11.47
N ILE A 185 6.30 13.85 10.85
CA ILE A 185 5.69 12.52 10.85
C ILE A 185 5.70 11.88 12.23
N VAL A 186 6.79 12.06 13.00
CA VAL A 186 6.91 11.54 14.37
C VAL A 186 5.88 12.19 15.30
N ALA A 187 5.63 13.50 15.18
CA ALA A 187 4.60 14.20 15.95
C ALA A 187 3.18 13.66 15.65
N LYS A 188 2.93 13.21 14.42
CA LYS A 188 1.66 12.56 14.04
C LYS A 188 1.59 11.11 14.51
N PHE A 189 2.70 10.36 14.36
CA PHE A 189 2.80 8.98 14.81
C PHE A 189 2.52 8.82 16.31
N LYS A 190 3.05 9.70 17.14
CA LYS A 190 2.81 9.69 18.61
C LYS A 190 1.33 9.80 19.01
N LYS A 191 0.45 10.19 18.10
CA LYS A 191 -1.00 10.32 18.31
C LYS A 191 -1.79 9.11 17.81
N ILE A 192 -1.11 8.10 17.28
CA ILE A 192 -1.75 6.88 16.78
C ILE A 192 -1.69 5.84 17.90
N GLU A 193 -2.85 5.41 18.32
CA GLU A 193 -3.00 4.28 19.23
C GLU A 193 -2.85 2.98 18.44
N ASN A 194 -2.05 2.04 18.97
CA ASN A 194 -1.82 0.71 18.38
C ASN A 194 -1.43 0.73 16.87
N PRO A 195 -0.29 1.39 16.51
CA PRO A 195 0.15 1.43 15.14
C PRO A 195 0.48 0.03 14.62
N ASN A 196 -0.02 -0.32 13.43
CA ASN A 196 0.32 -1.58 12.79
C ASN A 196 1.76 -1.58 12.23
N ASP A 197 2.26 -2.77 11.85
CA ASP A 197 3.63 -2.95 11.37
C ASP A 197 3.98 -2.07 10.15
N LYS A 198 3.01 -1.77 9.27
CA LYS A 198 3.21 -0.86 8.14
C LYS A 198 3.52 0.57 8.58
N ILE A 199 2.80 1.07 9.57
CA ILE A 199 3.02 2.40 10.16
C ILE A 199 4.39 2.45 10.83
N ILE A 200 4.73 1.43 11.60
CA ILE A 200 6.02 1.31 12.31
C ILE A 200 7.16 1.23 11.29
N PHE A 201 6.98 0.47 10.20
CA PHE A 201 7.96 0.37 9.11
C PHE A 201 8.20 1.72 8.41
N ASP A 202 7.14 2.47 8.13
CA ASP A 202 7.27 3.80 7.54
C ASP A 202 8.07 4.74 8.48
N ILE A 203 7.80 4.71 9.79
CA ILE A 203 8.54 5.49 10.79
C ILE A 203 10.02 5.08 10.84
N ALA A 204 10.31 3.77 10.85
CA ALA A 204 11.68 3.28 10.81
C ALA A 204 12.44 3.82 9.58
N ASN A 205 11.80 3.81 8.40
CA ASN A 205 12.38 4.35 7.17
C ASN A 205 12.63 5.86 7.25
N PHE A 206 11.72 6.65 7.83
CA PHE A 206 11.94 8.08 8.03
C PHE A 206 13.14 8.35 8.95
N TYR A 207 13.29 7.60 10.04
CA TYR A 207 14.47 7.70 10.91
C TYR A 207 15.75 7.32 10.17
N LYS A 208 15.75 6.20 9.43
CA LYS A 208 16.89 5.78 8.60
C LYS A 208 17.29 6.83 7.59
N ASN A 209 16.33 7.41 6.86
CA ASN A 209 16.57 8.42 5.84
C ASN A 209 17.11 9.75 6.42
N SER A 210 16.78 10.03 7.67
CA SER A 210 17.33 11.16 8.44
C SER A 210 18.60 10.80 9.22
N GLN A 211 19.24 9.65 8.93
CA GLN A 211 20.46 9.16 9.56
C GLN A 211 20.38 8.96 11.09
N LYS A 212 19.18 8.77 11.61
CA LYS A 212 18.92 8.45 13.03
C LYS A 212 18.84 6.92 13.19
N PHE A 213 19.97 6.26 12.95
CA PHE A 213 20.04 4.80 12.79
C PHE A 213 19.64 4.04 14.06
N ASP A 214 19.98 4.53 15.27
CA ASP A 214 19.57 3.89 16.53
C ASP A 214 18.04 3.78 16.63
N GLN A 215 17.32 4.84 16.27
CA GLN A 215 15.86 4.84 16.27
C GLN A 215 15.29 3.94 15.19
N ALA A 216 15.90 3.93 14.01
CA ALA A 216 15.50 3.04 12.92
C ALA A 216 15.62 1.56 13.34
N ILE A 217 16.76 1.18 13.92
CA ILE A 217 17.02 -0.17 14.45
C ILE A 217 15.96 -0.57 15.49
N LYS A 218 15.63 0.32 16.44
CA LYS A 218 14.60 0.09 17.43
C LYS A 218 13.28 -0.33 16.80
N TYR A 219 12.81 0.43 15.79
CA TYR A 219 11.52 0.16 15.14
C TYR A 219 11.57 -1.07 14.23
N TYR A 220 12.67 -1.31 13.48
CA TYR A 220 12.83 -2.55 12.72
C TYR A 220 12.83 -3.78 13.64
N THR A 221 13.50 -3.70 14.81
CA THR A 221 13.49 -4.78 15.79
C THR A 221 12.09 -5.03 16.35
N GLN A 222 11.32 -3.97 16.63
CA GLN A 222 9.94 -4.11 17.07
C GLN A 222 9.10 -4.90 16.08
N ILE A 223 9.24 -4.64 14.76
CA ILE A 223 8.51 -5.38 13.72
C ILE A 223 9.03 -6.82 13.66
N LEU A 224 10.35 -7.03 13.64
CA LEU A 224 10.95 -8.36 13.50
C LEU A 224 10.51 -9.32 14.61
N ASN A 225 10.23 -8.82 15.81
CA ASN A 225 9.71 -9.62 16.92
C ASN A 225 8.32 -10.20 16.64
N ASN A 226 7.56 -9.64 15.71
CA ASN A 226 6.25 -10.15 15.28
C ASN A 226 6.36 -11.22 14.16
N PHE A 227 7.56 -11.41 13.58
CA PHE A 227 7.77 -12.32 12.44
C PHE A 227 8.37 -13.64 12.86
N ASN A 228 7.52 -14.65 13.08
CA ASN A 228 7.97 -16.00 13.45
C ASN A 228 8.41 -16.87 12.25
N LYS A 229 7.98 -16.53 11.04
CA LYS A 229 8.29 -17.29 9.81
C LYS A 229 9.26 -16.53 8.93
N ASN A 230 10.12 -17.27 8.22
CA ASN A 230 10.95 -16.70 7.18
C ASN A 230 10.08 -16.26 6.01
N SER A 231 10.21 -15.00 5.61
CA SER A 231 9.48 -14.39 4.51
C SER A 231 10.36 -13.35 3.83
N LYS A 232 10.03 -12.99 2.58
CA LYS A 232 10.71 -11.91 1.86
C LYS A 232 10.71 -10.58 2.64
N ILE A 233 9.64 -10.32 3.39
CA ILE A 233 9.55 -9.12 4.23
C ILE A 233 10.51 -9.21 5.42
N LYS A 234 10.65 -10.38 6.04
CA LYS A 234 11.63 -10.56 7.12
C LYS A 234 13.05 -10.35 6.60
N SER A 235 13.35 -10.85 5.39
CA SER A 235 14.63 -10.61 4.72
C SER A 235 14.87 -9.10 4.55
N ASP A 236 13.94 -8.35 3.94
CA ASP A 236 14.05 -6.88 3.75
C ASP A 236 14.21 -6.13 5.08
N LEU A 237 13.51 -6.53 6.14
CA LEU A 237 13.64 -5.93 7.46
C LEU A 237 15.03 -6.17 8.06
N LEU A 238 15.56 -7.40 7.97
CA LEU A 238 16.90 -7.75 8.43
C LEU A 238 17.96 -6.98 7.65
N TYR A 239 17.83 -6.92 6.32
CA TYR A 239 18.72 -6.12 5.47
C TYR A 239 18.75 -4.64 5.90
N ARG A 240 17.59 -4.02 6.11
CA ARG A 240 17.50 -2.61 6.52
C ARG A 240 18.08 -2.37 7.92
N ARG A 241 17.88 -3.32 8.85
CA ARG A 241 18.43 -3.23 10.20
C ARG A 241 19.94 -3.45 10.18
N GLY A 242 20.42 -4.44 9.45
CA GLY A 242 21.84 -4.71 9.23
C GLY A 242 22.58 -3.51 8.61
N ALA A 243 22.03 -2.94 7.54
CA ALA A 243 22.55 -1.71 6.94
C ALA A 243 22.56 -0.52 7.93
N SER A 244 21.62 -0.47 8.87
CA SER A 244 21.61 0.57 9.91
C SER A 244 22.70 0.32 10.96
N TYR A 245 22.96 -0.94 11.34
CA TYR A 245 24.09 -1.31 12.22
C TYR A 245 25.43 -1.01 11.58
N GLU A 246 25.60 -1.26 10.27
CA GLU A 246 26.82 -0.93 9.53
C GLU A 246 27.12 0.58 9.62
N ARG A 247 26.11 1.43 9.45
CA ARG A 247 26.24 2.89 9.57
C ARG A 247 26.65 3.35 10.98
N LEU A 248 26.32 2.59 11.99
CA LEU A 248 26.77 2.79 13.37
C LEU A 248 28.11 2.10 13.67
N LYS A 249 28.74 1.48 12.67
CA LYS A 249 30.00 0.70 12.81
C LYS A 249 29.88 -0.50 13.77
N ASN A 250 28.67 -1.01 13.97
CA ASN A 250 28.44 -2.24 14.70
C ASN A 250 28.44 -3.42 13.72
N PHE A 251 29.65 -3.78 13.26
CA PHE A 251 29.83 -4.74 12.17
C PHE A 251 29.38 -6.16 12.54
N GLU A 252 29.54 -6.57 13.79
CA GLU A 252 29.10 -7.90 14.25
C GLU A 252 27.59 -8.10 14.04
N LYS A 253 26.76 -7.15 14.51
CA LYS A 253 25.30 -7.21 14.33
C LYS A 253 24.89 -6.96 12.87
N ALA A 254 25.65 -6.16 12.14
CA ALA A 254 25.40 -5.96 10.73
C ALA A 254 25.57 -7.26 9.95
N ASP A 255 26.67 -7.99 10.16
CA ASP A 255 26.96 -9.25 9.50
C ASP A 255 25.92 -10.32 9.87
N GLU A 256 25.53 -10.41 11.14
CA GLU A 256 24.47 -11.33 11.58
C GLU A 256 23.17 -11.12 10.81
N ASP A 257 22.69 -9.88 10.74
CA ASP A 257 21.44 -9.53 10.06
C ASP A 257 21.52 -9.71 8.54
N LEU A 258 22.61 -9.27 7.91
CA LEU A 258 22.81 -9.36 6.46
C LEU A 258 22.95 -10.82 6.01
N LEU A 259 23.72 -11.65 6.73
CA LEU A 259 23.82 -13.07 6.44
C LEU A 259 22.50 -13.80 6.64
N HIS A 260 21.73 -13.43 7.67
CA HIS A 260 20.40 -14.00 7.87
C HIS A 260 19.42 -13.59 6.78
N SER A 261 19.48 -12.32 6.32
CA SER A 261 18.69 -11.84 5.18
C SER A 261 18.96 -12.66 3.93
N LEU A 262 20.23 -12.85 3.55
CA LEU A 262 20.66 -13.64 2.40
C LEU A 262 20.24 -15.13 2.50
N LYS A 263 20.26 -15.72 3.70
CA LYS A 263 19.76 -17.10 3.89
C LYS A 263 18.28 -17.24 3.61
N ILE A 264 17.48 -16.19 3.88
CA ILE A 264 16.03 -16.21 3.61
C ILE A 264 15.74 -15.91 2.15
N ASN A 265 16.46 -14.99 1.54
CA ASN A 265 16.27 -14.54 0.16
C ASN A 265 17.65 -14.36 -0.51
N PRO A 266 18.19 -15.42 -1.16
CA PRO A 266 19.52 -15.36 -1.77
C PRO A 266 19.63 -14.44 -2.99
N ASP A 267 18.50 -14.07 -3.58
CA ASP A 267 18.43 -13.26 -4.81
C ASP A 267 18.31 -11.76 -4.53
N ASP A 268 18.45 -11.31 -3.28
CA ASP A 268 18.33 -9.89 -2.89
C ASP A 268 19.67 -9.15 -3.03
#